data_6eaaebfa88621f837a94c5e6d4bcdf87
#
_entry.id   6eaaebfa88621f837a94c5e6d4bcdf87
#
_cell.length_a   1.000
_cell.length_b   1.000
_cell.length_c   1.000
_cell.angle_alpha   90.00
_cell.angle_beta   90.00
_cell.angle_gamma   90.00
#
_symmetry.space_group_name_H-M   'P 1'
#
loop_
_entity.id
_entity.type
_entity.pdbx_description
1 polymer ?
#
loop_
_entity_poly.entity_id
_entity_poly.type
_entity_poly.pdbx_seq_one_letter_code
_entity_poly.pdbx_strand_id
1 'polypeptide(L)'
;MHDVTVKWIFFLLLVMAGKAAMAEGITSPDGNLRLDFVVNSSGEPVYRLSYKNKAVVNPSKLGLELQDDPGLMDGFTLVEAKTSTFDETWKPVWGEVAQIRNHYNELAVRLEQKEQDRHIVIRFRLYDDGLGFRYEFPLQRGLHCFTVKEEHTQFAMTGDHTAFWIPGDYDTQEYDYTESRLSEIRGLMDKAVTVNASQFVFSPTGVQTSLQMRTDDGLYINLHEAALVDYSCMHLNLDDKKLVFESWLTPDVLGNKAYMQAPCKTPWRTVMVSDDARDILASKLTLNLNDPCAYEDVSWIKPVKYVGVWWEMITGQKSWSYTDELIAMRFGENDYTKIKPNGRHGATNERVRRYIDFAAEHGFDQVLVEGWNEGWES
;
A
#
# COMPACT_ATOMS: atom_id res chain seq x y z
N MET A 1 -54.64 1.58 -68.99
CA MET A 1 -54.11 2.66 -68.16
C MET A 1 -54.04 2.14 -66.77
N HIS A 2 -52.86 1.66 -66.33
CA HIS A 2 -52.61 1.23 -64.98
C HIS A 2 -51.47 2.09 -64.45
N ASP A 3 -51.83 2.84 -63.44
CA ASP A 3 -50.92 3.75 -62.72
C ASP A 3 -50.15 2.95 -61.70
N VAL A 4 -48.76 2.93 -61.74
CA VAL A 4 -47.89 2.25 -60.82
C VAL A 4 -47.24 3.33 -59.97
N THR A 5 -47.74 3.50 -58.75
CA THR A 5 -47.19 4.38 -57.76
C THR A 5 -46.00 3.68 -57.06
N VAL A 6 -44.78 4.13 -57.34
CA VAL A 6 -43.54 3.67 -56.66
C VAL A 6 -43.44 4.39 -55.33
N LYS A 7 -43.59 3.65 -54.22
CA LYS A 7 -43.30 4.12 -52.85
C LYS A 7 -41.75 3.98 -52.52
N TRP A 8 -41.14 5.12 -52.41
CA TRP A 8 -39.77 5.19 -51.87
C TRP A 8 -39.81 5.02 -50.35
N ILE A 9 -39.23 3.90 -49.84
CA ILE A 9 -38.99 3.69 -48.42
C ILE A 9 -37.57 4.23 -48.13
N PHE A 10 -37.48 5.36 -47.42
CA PHE A 10 -36.22 5.86 -46.87
C PHE A 10 -35.90 5.03 -45.62
N PHE A 11 -34.87 4.17 -45.72
CA PHE A 11 -34.28 3.54 -44.59
C PHE A 11 -33.30 4.54 -43.93
N LEU A 12 -33.69 5.11 -42.80
CA LEU A 12 -32.80 5.93 -41.97
C LEU A 12 -31.88 4.98 -41.20
N LEU A 13 -30.65 4.79 -41.68
CA LEU A 13 -29.60 4.13 -40.93
C LEU A 13 -29.16 5.06 -39.78
N LEU A 14 -29.65 4.79 -38.57
CA LEU A 14 -29.19 5.42 -37.36
C LEU A 14 -27.80 4.82 -37.04
N VAL A 15 -26.72 5.45 -37.48
CA VAL A 15 -25.36 5.13 -37.05
C VAL A 15 -25.24 5.59 -35.62
N MET A 16 -25.43 4.68 -34.68
CA MET A 16 -25.00 4.90 -33.30
C MET A 16 -23.46 4.88 -33.31
N ALA A 17 -22.86 6.05 -33.37
CA ALA A 17 -21.43 6.22 -33.10
C ALA A 17 -21.22 5.95 -31.61
N GLY A 18 -20.97 4.69 -31.27
CA GLY A 18 -20.42 4.36 -29.98
C GLY A 18 -19.06 5.10 -29.86
N LYS A 19 -18.92 6.01 -28.91
CA LYS A 19 -17.62 6.58 -28.58
C LYS A 19 -16.73 5.41 -28.19
N ALA A 20 -15.78 5.04 -29.05
CA ALA A 20 -14.73 4.14 -28.68
C ALA A 20 -14.02 4.74 -27.45
N ALA A 21 -13.89 3.97 -26.37
CA ALA A 21 -13.14 4.38 -25.22
C ALA A 21 -11.72 4.71 -25.68
N MET A 22 -11.32 5.96 -25.59
CA MET A 22 -9.95 6.37 -25.93
C MET A 22 -9.04 5.83 -24.82
N ALA A 23 -8.08 5.00 -25.20
CA ALA A 23 -7.05 4.53 -24.30
C ALA A 23 -5.97 5.62 -24.19
N GLU A 24 -5.71 6.07 -22.98
CA GLU A 24 -4.58 6.95 -22.65
C GLU A 24 -3.41 6.10 -22.22
N GLY A 25 -2.18 6.47 -22.56
CA GLY A 25 -1.02 5.67 -22.19
C GLY A 25 0.26 6.49 -22.11
N ILE A 26 1.16 6.04 -21.25
CA ILE A 26 2.53 6.56 -21.13
C ILE A 26 3.54 5.41 -21.06
N THR A 27 4.79 5.73 -21.33
CA THR A 27 5.93 4.84 -21.10
C THR A 27 6.86 5.42 -20.05
N SER A 28 7.69 4.57 -19.42
CA SER A 28 8.82 5.03 -18.61
C SER A 28 9.81 5.83 -19.45
N PRO A 29 10.70 6.62 -18.81
CA PRO A 29 11.72 7.37 -19.53
C PRO A 29 12.62 6.50 -20.43
N ASP A 30 12.95 5.30 -19.98
CA ASP A 30 13.73 4.30 -20.75
C ASP A 30 12.91 3.51 -21.79
N GLY A 31 11.58 3.66 -21.79
CA GLY A 31 10.64 3.00 -22.69
C GLY A 31 10.32 1.54 -22.38
N ASN A 32 10.85 0.96 -21.29
CA ASN A 32 10.64 -0.44 -20.94
C ASN A 32 9.28 -0.71 -20.30
N LEU A 33 8.80 0.21 -19.47
CA LEU A 33 7.47 0.14 -18.88
C LEU A 33 6.44 0.89 -19.73
N ARG A 34 5.24 0.33 -19.82
CA ARG A 34 4.09 0.96 -20.47
C ARG A 34 2.85 0.79 -19.62
N LEU A 35 2.22 1.91 -19.29
CA LEU A 35 0.89 2.01 -18.70
C LEU A 35 -0.13 2.34 -19.79
N ASP A 36 -1.26 1.62 -19.80
CA ASP A 36 -2.46 2.01 -20.54
C ASP A 36 -3.62 2.18 -19.54
N PHE A 37 -4.40 3.24 -19.73
CA PHE A 37 -5.56 3.60 -18.92
C PHE A 37 -6.79 3.79 -19.78
N VAL A 38 -7.95 3.32 -19.33
CA VAL A 38 -9.25 3.51 -20.00
C VAL A 38 -10.35 3.73 -18.96
N VAL A 39 -11.41 4.44 -19.36
CA VAL A 39 -12.71 4.38 -18.69
C VAL A 39 -13.59 3.48 -19.55
N ASN A 40 -14.05 2.36 -18.99
CA ASN A 40 -14.83 1.37 -19.74
C ASN A 40 -16.28 1.86 -19.97
N SER A 41 -17.10 1.03 -20.61
CA SER A 41 -18.50 1.39 -20.95
C SER A 41 -19.41 1.59 -19.73
N SER A 42 -19.05 1.04 -18.58
CA SER A 42 -19.76 1.25 -17.30
C SER A 42 -19.27 2.49 -16.56
N GLY A 43 -18.26 3.18 -17.09
CA GLY A 43 -17.62 4.31 -16.41
C GLY A 43 -16.63 3.90 -15.33
N GLU A 44 -16.13 2.65 -15.32
CA GLU A 44 -15.12 2.17 -14.38
C GLU A 44 -13.72 2.55 -14.89
N PRO A 45 -12.87 3.18 -14.07
CA PRO A 45 -11.45 3.41 -14.38
C PRO A 45 -10.69 2.08 -14.36
N VAL A 46 -9.93 1.80 -15.41
CA VAL A 46 -9.18 0.55 -15.56
C VAL A 46 -7.77 0.85 -16.08
N TYR A 47 -6.76 0.24 -15.48
CA TYR A 47 -5.38 0.33 -15.95
C TYR A 47 -4.78 -1.05 -16.23
N ARG A 48 -3.70 -1.07 -16.98
CA ARG A 48 -2.83 -2.24 -17.16
C ARG A 48 -1.38 -1.80 -17.27
N LEU A 49 -0.47 -2.68 -16.89
CA LEU A 49 0.97 -2.42 -16.92
C LEU A 49 1.71 -3.53 -17.67
N SER A 50 2.67 -3.15 -18.48
CA SER A 50 3.60 -4.09 -19.14
C SER A 50 5.05 -3.64 -18.99
N TYR A 51 5.98 -4.59 -19.00
CA TYR A 51 7.42 -4.39 -18.94
C TYR A 51 8.10 -5.16 -20.07
N LYS A 52 8.88 -4.46 -20.92
CA LYS A 52 9.55 -5.05 -22.11
C LYS A 52 8.57 -5.88 -22.94
N ASN A 53 7.35 -5.36 -23.17
CA ASN A 53 6.23 -6.00 -23.87
C ASN A 53 5.63 -7.26 -23.20
N LYS A 54 6.04 -7.61 -21.97
CA LYS A 54 5.40 -8.65 -21.16
C LYS A 54 4.34 -8.00 -20.24
N ALA A 55 3.18 -8.61 -20.11
CA ALA A 55 2.19 -8.15 -19.16
C ALA A 55 2.70 -8.32 -17.71
N VAL A 56 2.51 -7.32 -16.86
CA VAL A 56 2.84 -7.30 -15.44
C VAL A 56 1.57 -7.27 -14.60
N VAL A 57 0.66 -6.34 -14.93
CA VAL A 57 -0.67 -6.22 -14.35
C VAL A 57 -1.69 -6.22 -15.49
N ASN A 58 -2.58 -7.20 -15.48
CA ASN A 58 -3.72 -7.30 -16.39
C ASN A 58 -4.74 -6.17 -16.11
N PRO A 59 -5.76 -5.94 -16.97
CA PRO A 59 -6.76 -4.92 -16.71
C PRO A 59 -7.32 -5.00 -15.29
N SER A 60 -7.08 -3.95 -14.51
CA SER A 60 -7.37 -3.82 -13.09
C SER A 60 -8.19 -2.58 -12.82
N LYS A 61 -9.25 -2.71 -12.03
CA LYS A 61 -10.16 -1.63 -11.69
C LYS A 61 -9.59 -0.75 -10.59
N LEU A 62 -10.01 0.50 -10.59
CA LEU A 62 -9.68 1.52 -9.59
C LEU A 62 -10.96 2.12 -9.04
N GLY A 63 -10.96 2.44 -7.73
CA GLY A 63 -12.10 3.11 -7.13
C GLY A 63 -12.09 3.09 -5.61
N LEU A 64 -13.05 3.83 -5.02
CA LEU A 64 -13.27 3.89 -3.59
C LEU A 64 -14.75 3.74 -3.26
N GLU A 65 -15.07 2.96 -2.23
CA GLU A 65 -16.37 2.93 -1.58
C GLU A 65 -16.43 4.02 -0.51
N LEU A 66 -17.49 4.82 -0.52
CA LEU A 66 -17.74 5.86 0.47
C LEU A 66 -18.80 5.40 1.47
N GLN A 67 -18.75 5.93 2.72
CA GLN A 67 -19.62 5.48 3.81
C GLN A 67 -21.09 5.82 3.54
N ASP A 68 -21.42 7.06 3.20
CA ASP A 68 -22.80 7.56 3.10
C ASP A 68 -23.11 8.17 1.72
N ASP A 69 -22.25 7.98 0.75
CA ASP A 69 -22.35 8.55 -0.60
C ASP A 69 -22.24 7.45 -1.65
N PRO A 70 -22.74 7.67 -2.87
CA PRO A 70 -22.40 6.81 -4.00
C PRO A 70 -20.89 6.69 -4.16
N GLY A 71 -20.41 5.47 -4.39
CA GLY A 71 -18.99 5.16 -4.55
C GLY A 71 -18.32 5.90 -5.70
N LEU A 72 -17.01 5.92 -5.67
CA LEU A 72 -16.13 6.44 -6.73
C LEU A 72 -15.56 5.28 -7.55
N MET A 73 -16.40 4.34 -8.00
CA MET A 73 -15.98 3.11 -8.66
C MET A 73 -16.40 3.05 -10.13
N ASP A 74 -17.51 3.71 -10.48
CA ASP A 74 -18.11 3.68 -11.83
C ASP A 74 -18.81 5.02 -12.17
N GLY A 75 -19.54 5.07 -13.29
CA GLY A 75 -20.25 6.27 -13.73
C GLY A 75 -19.34 7.42 -14.17
N PHE A 76 -18.04 7.20 -14.29
CA PHE A 76 -17.10 8.21 -14.71
C PHE A 76 -17.07 8.43 -16.21
N THR A 77 -16.80 9.69 -16.58
CA THR A 77 -16.36 10.07 -17.92
C THR A 77 -14.96 10.68 -17.83
N LEU A 78 -14.08 10.33 -18.77
CA LEU A 78 -12.78 10.98 -18.92
C LEU A 78 -12.99 12.39 -19.48
N VAL A 79 -12.57 13.40 -18.71
CA VAL A 79 -12.69 14.82 -19.10
C VAL A 79 -11.39 15.36 -19.67
N GLU A 80 -10.27 14.97 -19.07
CA GLU A 80 -8.94 15.46 -19.46
C GLU A 80 -7.88 14.42 -19.14
N ALA A 81 -6.89 14.29 -20.02
CA ALA A 81 -5.67 13.53 -19.81
C ALA A 81 -4.47 14.42 -20.13
N LYS A 82 -3.59 14.58 -19.16
CA LYS A 82 -2.36 15.39 -19.30
C LYS A 82 -1.15 14.55 -19.06
N THR A 83 -0.15 14.66 -19.92
CA THR A 83 1.17 14.04 -19.75
C THR A 83 2.21 15.10 -19.45
N SER A 84 3.20 14.72 -18.65
CA SER A 84 4.38 15.54 -18.35
C SER A 84 5.59 14.65 -18.07
N THR A 85 6.77 15.25 -18.06
CA THR A 85 8.03 14.59 -17.69
C THR A 85 8.70 15.42 -16.60
N PHE A 86 9.31 14.72 -15.64
CA PHE A 86 10.06 15.34 -14.56
C PHE A 86 11.43 14.67 -14.43
N ASP A 87 12.47 15.45 -14.19
CA ASP A 87 13.84 14.97 -14.01
C ASP A 87 14.62 15.93 -13.13
N GLU A 88 14.93 15.48 -11.91
CA GLU A 88 15.80 16.20 -10.99
C GLU A 88 16.67 15.22 -10.20
N THR A 89 17.71 15.74 -9.55
CA THR A 89 18.51 14.98 -8.60
C THR A 89 18.48 15.67 -7.25
N TRP A 90 18.12 14.94 -6.21
CA TRP A 90 18.03 15.44 -4.84
C TRP A 90 18.96 14.69 -3.89
N LYS A 91 19.20 15.27 -2.72
CA LYS A 91 20.05 14.66 -1.69
C LYS A 91 19.18 14.24 -0.51
N PRO A 92 19.19 12.95 -0.12
CA PRO A 92 18.55 12.52 1.12
C PRO A 92 19.27 13.13 2.31
N VAL A 93 18.56 13.27 3.43
CA VAL A 93 19.13 13.76 4.70
C VAL A 93 20.30 12.88 5.13
N TRP A 94 20.12 11.58 5.03
CA TRP A 94 21.13 10.52 5.20
C TRP A 94 20.61 9.24 4.54
N GLY A 95 21.43 8.22 4.41
CA GLY A 95 21.04 6.96 3.81
C GLY A 95 22.18 6.28 3.06
N GLU A 96 21.86 5.28 2.26
CA GLU A 96 22.82 4.44 1.55
C GLU A 96 23.49 5.14 0.37
N VAL A 97 22.83 6.15 -0.20
CA VAL A 97 23.29 6.87 -1.39
C VAL A 97 23.33 8.36 -1.15
N ALA A 98 24.32 9.03 -1.75
CA ALA A 98 24.49 10.48 -1.58
C ALA A 98 23.55 11.32 -2.44
N GLN A 99 23.00 10.75 -3.52
CA GLN A 99 22.12 11.42 -4.46
C GLN A 99 21.12 10.44 -5.03
N ILE A 100 19.89 10.92 -5.25
CA ILE A 100 18.79 10.16 -5.85
C ILE A 100 18.25 10.94 -7.03
N ARG A 101 18.20 10.30 -8.20
CA ARG A 101 17.52 10.86 -9.37
C ARG A 101 16.03 10.59 -9.27
N ASN A 102 15.21 11.61 -9.42
CA ASN A 102 13.76 11.54 -9.52
C ASN A 102 13.37 11.82 -10.97
N HIS A 103 13.22 10.75 -11.76
CA HIS A 103 12.97 10.85 -13.20
C HIS A 103 11.79 9.97 -13.58
N TYR A 104 10.71 10.59 -14.07
CA TYR A 104 9.48 9.89 -14.44
C TYR A 104 8.73 10.60 -15.56
N ASN A 105 7.89 9.84 -16.26
CA ASN A 105 6.79 10.36 -17.06
C ASN A 105 5.49 10.26 -16.24
N GLU A 106 4.65 11.29 -16.33
CA GLU A 106 3.40 11.39 -15.57
C GLU A 106 2.20 11.44 -16.51
N LEU A 107 1.13 10.72 -16.15
CA LEU A 107 -0.19 10.86 -16.72
C LEU A 107 -1.17 11.24 -15.60
N ALA A 108 -1.82 12.39 -15.72
CA ALA A 108 -2.90 12.81 -14.83
C ALA A 108 -4.21 12.77 -15.60
N VAL A 109 -5.16 11.89 -15.17
CA VAL A 109 -6.48 11.75 -15.77
C VAL A 109 -7.52 12.36 -14.86
N ARG A 110 -8.28 13.31 -15.37
CA ARG A 110 -9.43 13.90 -14.69
C ARG A 110 -10.71 13.20 -15.11
N LEU A 111 -11.39 12.65 -14.11
CA LEU A 111 -12.62 11.90 -14.25
C LEU A 111 -13.77 12.66 -13.60
N GLU A 112 -14.95 12.62 -14.20
CA GLU A 112 -16.16 13.30 -13.72
C GLU A 112 -17.32 12.31 -13.60
N GLN A 113 -18.00 12.31 -12.45
CA GLN A 113 -19.32 11.71 -12.24
C GLN A 113 -20.36 12.83 -12.33
N LYS A 114 -20.99 12.98 -13.48
CA LYS A 114 -21.91 14.10 -13.77
C LYS A 114 -23.15 14.13 -12.89
N GLU A 115 -23.71 12.97 -12.57
CA GLU A 115 -24.93 12.87 -11.75
C GLU A 115 -24.72 13.38 -10.33
N GLN A 116 -23.49 13.26 -9.79
CA GLN A 116 -23.11 13.68 -8.44
C GLN A 116 -22.39 15.03 -8.42
N ASP A 117 -22.20 15.68 -9.58
CA ASP A 117 -21.46 16.93 -9.74
C ASP A 117 -20.08 16.90 -9.03
N ARG A 118 -19.32 15.84 -9.28
CA ARG A 118 -18.01 15.65 -8.65
C ARG A 118 -16.97 15.08 -9.60
N HIS A 119 -15.72 15.35 -9.30
CA HIS A 119 -14.59 14.88 -10.09
C HIS A 119 -13.41 14.47 -9.22
N ILE A 120 -12.61 13.57 -9.76
CA ILE A 120 -11.34 13.13 -9.17
C ILE A 120 -10.23 13.21 -10.21
N VAL A 121 -8.98 13.21 -9.75
CA VAL A 121 -7.81 13.01 -10.60
C VAL A 121 -7.13 11.71 -10.17
N ILE A 122 -6.87 10.82 -11.12
CA ILE A 122 -5.95 9.70 -10.90
C ILE A 122 -4.62 10.08 -11.54
N ARG A 123 -3.58 10.07 -10.72
CA ARG A 123 -2.22 10.45 -11.15
C ARG A 123 -1.35 9.21 -11.19
N PHE A 124 -0.71 8.98 -12.34
CA PHE A 124 0.23 7.89 -12.57
C PHE A 124 1.61 8.48 -12.82
N ARG A 125 2.63 7.97 -12.16
CA ARG A 125 4.04 8.26 -12.40
C ARG A 125 4.75 6.98 -12.79
N LEU A 126 5.33 6.97 -13.96
CA LEU A 126 6.05 5.82 -14.49
C LEU A 126 7.54 6.10 -14.49
N TYR A 127 8.24 5.39 -13.62
CA TYR A 127 9.69 5.36 -13.47
C TYR A 127 10.28 4.21 -14.29
N ASP A 128 11.61 4.12 -14.40
CA ASP A 128 12.26 3.02 -15.10
C ASP A 128 12.16 1.69 -14.32
N ASP A 129 11.95 1.76 -13.01
CA ASP A 129 11.87 0.63 -12.07
C ASP A 129 10.44 0.35 -11.55
N GLY A 130 9.43 1.14 -11.98
CA GLY A 130 8.06 0.89 -11.53
C GLY A 130 7.06 2.00 -11.77
N LEU A 131 5.85 1.74 -11.32
CA LEU A 131 4.68 2.60 -11.35
C LEU A 131 4.30 3.03 -9.93
N GLY A 132 4.02 4.33 -9.74
CA GLY A 132 3.26 4.85 -8.62
C GLY A 132 1.96 5.49 -9.11
N PHE A 133 0.84 5.26 -8.42
CA PHE A 133 -0.41 5.97 -8.72
C PHE A 133 -1.20 6.27 -7.46
N ARG A 134 -2.02 7.31 -7.50
CA ARG A 134 -2.88 7.73 -6.38
C ARG A 134 -4.13 8.45 -6.86
N TYR A 135 -5.10 8.58 -5.96
CA TYR A 135 -6.28 9.40 -6.15
C TYR A 135 -6.04 10.79 -5.55
N GLU A 136 -6.48 11.83 -6.26
CA GLU A 136 -6.45 13.23 -5.81
C GLU A 136 -7.86 13.81 -5.89
N PHE A 137 -8.27 14.53 -4.85
CA PHE A 137 -9.59 15.11 -4.69
C PHE A 137 -9.46 16.64 -4.65
N PRO A 138 -9.63 17.34 -5.79
CA PRO A 138 -9.61 18.79 -5.82
C PRO A 138 -10.74 19.39 -4.99
N LEU A 139 -10.57 20.63 -4.55
CA LEU A 139 -11.62 21.35 -3.82
C LEU A 139 -12.87 21.49 -4.72
N GLN A 140 -14.01 21.00 -4.25
CA GLN A 140 -15.27 20.97 -4.95
C GLN A 140 -16.45 20.87 -4.00
N ARG A 141 -17.67 21.20 -4.46
CA ARG A 141 -18.88 21.13 -3.63
C ARG A 141 -19.38 19.71 -3.42
N GLY A 142 -19.41 18.91 -4.49
CA GLY A 142 -19.98 17.57 -4.51
C GLY A 142 -19.17 16.52 -3.73
N LEU A 143 -17.94 16.86 -3.31
CA LEU A 143 -17.07 15.94 -2.53
C LEU A 143 -16.10 16.78 -1.69
N HIS A 144 -16.58 17.36 -0.57
CA HIS A 144 -15.77 18.22 0.28
C HIS A 144 -15.22 17.49 1.52
N CYS A 145 -16.12 16.88 2.31
CA CYS A 145 -15.76 16.00 3.41
C CYS A 145 -16.42 14.65 3.17
N PHE A 146 -15.66 13.58 3.26
CA PHE A 146 -16.17 12.24 2.99
C PHE A 146 -15.38 11.19 3.77
N THR A 147 -16.03 10.06 4.03
CA THR A 147 -15.41 8.92 4.70
C THR A 147 -15.21 7.80 3.69
N VAL A 148 -13.98 7.32 3.59
CA VAL A 148 -13.65 6.12 2.79
C VAL A 148 -13.99 4.89 3.61
N LYS A 149 -14.83 4.03 3.07
CA LYS A 149 -15.18 2.75 3.67
C LYS A 149 -14.28 1.62 3.20
N GLU A 150 -13.91 1.62 1.92
CA GLU A 150 -12.91 0.73 1.38
C GLU A 150 -12.30 1.31 0.08
N GLU A 151 -11.09 0.90 -0.22
CA GLU A 151 -10.41 1.18 -1.48
C GLU A 151 -10.40 -0.09 -2.33
N HIS A 152 -11.02 -0.04 -3.51
CA HIS A 152 -11.12 -1.15 -4.45
C HIS A 152 -10.06 -1.07 -5.56
N THR A 153 -8.82 -0.76 -5.18
CA THR A 153 -7.68 -0.77 -6.11
C THR A 153 -7.25 -2.20 -6.38
N GLN A 154 -7.32 -2.62 -7.62
CA GLN A 154 -7.00 -3.98 -8.04
C GLN A 154 -5.61 -4.10 -8.67
N PHE A 155 -5.01 -5.29 -8.52
CA PHE A 155 -3.79 -5.74 -9.15
C PHE A 155 -4.04 -7.16 -9.69
N ALA A 156 -4.53 -7.26 -10.93
CA ALA A 156 -4.81 -8.55 -11.57
C ALA A 156 -3.51 -9.17 -12.10
N MET A 157 -3.07 -10.23 -11.47
CA MET A 157 -1.82 -10.90 -11.82
C MET A 157 -1.94 -11.66 -13.13
N THR A 158 -0.82 -11.84 -13.81
CA THR A 158 -0.74 -12.47 -15.12
C THR A 158 -0.66 -14.00 -15.06
N GLY A 159 -0.51 -14.55 -13.87
CA GLY A 159 -0.41 -15.99 -13.64
C GLY A 159 -0.32 -16.33 -12.16
N ASP A 160 -0.25 -17.62 -11.87
CA ASP A 160 -0.06 -18.15 -10.52
C ASP A 160 1.42 -18.05 -10.13
N HIS A 161 1.85 -16.83 -9.77
CA HIS A 161 3.24 -16.50 -9.49
C HIS A 161 3.71 -17.11 -8.17
N THR A 162 5.01 -17.30 -8.04
CA THR A 162 5.63 -17.57 -6.73
C THR A 162 5.65 -16.25 -5.94
N ALA A 163 5.05 -16.26 -4.75
CA ALA A 163 5.01 -15.13 -3.83
C ALA A 163 5.82 -15.41 -2.56
N PHE A 164 6.42 -14.36 -2.02
CA PHE A 164 7.06 -14.33 -0.71
C PHE A 164 6.20 -13.43 0.17
N TRP A 165 5.44 -14.02 1.06
CA TRP A 165 4.35 -13.34 1.76
C TRP A 165 4.30 -13.66 3.25
N ILE A 166 3.69 -12.78 4.00
CA ILE A 166 3.27 -12.99 5.39
C ILE A 166 1.77 -12.74 5.51
N PRO A 167 1.08 -13.36 6.50
CA PRO A 167 -0.33 -13.11 6.77
C PRO A 167 -0.65 -11.62 6.91
N GLY A 168 -1.78 -11.20 6.34
CA GLY A 168 -2.32 -9.85 6.50
C GLY A 168 -2.92 -9.70 7.89
N ASP A 169 -2.28 -8.88 8.72
CA ASP A 169 -2.67 -8.63 10.11
C ASP A 169 -2.64 -7.12 10.37
N TYR A 170 -3.66 -6.60 11.08
CA TYR A 170 -3.77 -5.16 11.33
C TYR A 170 -2.80 -4.64 12.38
N ASP A 171 -2.31 -5.52 13.27
CA ASP A 171 -1.55 -5.13 14.46
C ASP A 171 -0.05 -5.39 14.34
N THR A 172 0.37 -6.26 13.40
CA THR A 172 1.79 -6.67 13.30
C THR A 172 2.23 -7.03 11.89
N GLN A 173 3.56 -7.00 11.67
CA GLN A 173 4.26 -7.52 10.49
C GLN A 173 5.37 -8.51 10.88
N GLU A 174 5.22 -9.24 11.98
CA GLU A 174 6.28 -10.04 12.58
C GLU A 174 6.20 -11.54 12.26
N TYR A 175 5.31 -11.93 11.35
CA TYR A 175 5.24 -13.31 10.86
C TYR A 175 6.46 -13.70 10.04
N ASP A 176 6.84 -14.96 10.05
CA ASP A 176 7.84 -15.50 9.15
C ASP A 176 7.34 -15.52 7.71
N TYR A 177 8.23 -15.24 6.75
CA TYR A 177 7.87 -15.30 5.33
C TYR A 177 7.59 -16.72 4.87
N THR A 178 6.51 -16.85 4.11
CA THR A 178 6.14 -18.09 3.42
C THR A 178 6.37 -17.91 1.91
N GLU A 179 7.07 -18.87 1.28
CA GLU A 179 7.17 -18.97 -0.17
C GLU A 179 6.15 -19.97 -0.70
N SER A 180 5.28 -19.54 -1.62
CA SER A 180 4.29 -20.40 -2.27
C SER A 180 3.78 -19.83 -3.58
N ARG A 181 2.99 -20.61 -4.33
CA ARG A 181 2.14 -20.07 -5.38
C ARG A 181 1.01 -19.22 -4.81
N LEU A 182 0.50 -18.27 -5.57
CA LEU A 182 -0.65 -17.44 -5.16
C LEU A 182 -1.87 -18.31 -4.83
N SER A 183 -2.15 -19.33 -5.63
CA SER A 183 -3.27 -20.26 -5.42
C SER A 183 -3.16 -21.09 -4.14
N GLU A 184 -1.98 -21.19 -3.53
CA GLU A 184 -1.72 -21.97 -2.33
C GLU A 184 -1.87 -21.18 -1.04
N ILE A 185 -1.92 -19.84 -1.10
CA ILE A 185 -1.96 -18.95 0.09
C ILE A 185 -3.06 -19.37 1.05
N ARG A 186 -4.29 -19.58 0.56
CA ARG A 186 -5.42 -19.99 1.40
C ARG A 186 -5.15 -21.28 2.19
N GLY A 187 -4.54 -22.26 1.55
CA GLY A 187 -4.26 -23.57 2.18
C GLY A 187 -3.08 -23.52 3.15
N LEU A 188 -2.26 -22.50 3.10
CA LEU A 188 -1.07 -22.32 3.94
C LEU A 188 -1.28 -21.31 5.07
N MET A 189 -2.36 -20.51 5.03
CA MET A 189 -2.59 -19.41 5.96
C MET A 189 -2.51 -19.83 7.42
N ASP A 190 -3.24 -20.87 7.82
CA ASP A 190 -3.24 -21.35 9.22
C ASP A 190 -1.85 -21.76 9.71
N LYS A 191 -1.00 -22.27 8.81
CA LYS A 191 0.38 -22.65 9.14
C LYS A 191 1.30 -21.43 9.20
N ALA A 192 1.02 -20.41 8.40
CA ALA A 192 1.81 -19.18 8.34
C ALA A 192 1.54 -18.25 9.55
N VAL A 193 0.37 -18.39 10.19
CA VAL A 193 0.03 -17.65 11.42
C VAL A 193 0.77 -18.27 12.59
N THR A 194 1.85 -17.63 13.04
CA THR A 194 2.73 -18.10 14.12
C THR A 194 2.46 -17.38 15.44
N VAL A 195 2.83 -17.99 16.56
CA VAL A 195 2.55 -17.47 17.92
C VAL A 195 3.37 -16.26 18.34
N ASN A 196 4.34 -15.86 17.51
CA ASN A 196 5.18 -14.68 17.76
C ASN A 196 4.56 -13.37 17.31
N ALA A 197 3.33 -13.41 16.79
CA ALA A 197 2.63 -12.25 16.28
C ALA A 197 1.23 -12.10 16.90
N SER A 198 0.49 -11.04 16.57
CA SER A 198 -0.79 -10.72 17.19
C SER A 198 -1.92 -11.70 16.85
N GLN A 199 -1.84 -12.40 15.71
CA GLN A 199 -2.79 -13.41 15.21
C GLN A 199 -4.17 -12.84 14.81
N PHE A 200 -4.27 -11.53 14.53
CA PHE A 200 -5.48 -10.87 14.03
C PHE A 200 -5.53 -10.83 12.50
N VAL A 201 -5.49 -12.01 11.88
CA VAL A 201 -5.52 -12.17 10.43
C VAL A 201 -6.94 -11.91 9.90
N PHE A 202 -7.08 -10.90 9.03
CA PHE A 202 -8.39 -10.43 8.56
C PHE A 202 -9.03 -11.32 7.46
N SER A 203 -8.24 -12.13 6.75
CA SER A 203 -8.73 -12.94 5.62
C SER A 203 -7.83 -14.17 5.40
N PRO A 204 -8.41 -15.32 5.01
CA PRO A 204 -7.63 -16.52 4.67
C PRO A 204 -6.76 -16.36 3.42
N THR A 205 -6.89 -15.27 2.67
CA THR A 205 -6.07 -14.91 1.50
C THR A 205 -5.50 -13.51 1.61
N GLY A 206 -5.59 -12.91 2.80
CA GLY A 206 -5.03 -11.60 3.10
C GLY A 206 -3.52 -11.67 3.33
N VAL A 207 -2.77 -10.78 2.69
CA VAL A 207 -1.31 -10.68 2.84
C VAL A 207 -0.87 -9.25 3.11
N GLN A 208 0.28 -9.10 3.76
CA GLN A 208 0.93 -7.81 3.99
C GLN A 208 1.53 -7.23 2.71
N THR A 209 1.67 -5.91 2.66
CA THR A 209 2.62 -5.22 1.82
C THR A 209 3.93 -4.97 2.62
N SER A 210 5.10 -4.98 2.02
CA SER A 210 5.34 -5.16 0.59
C SER A 210 5.25 -6.64 0.20
N LEU A 211 4.55 -6.92 -0.88
CA LEU A 211 4.42 -8.27 -1.41
C LEU A 211 5.40 -8.46 -2.57
N GLN A 212 6.35 -9.38 -2.41
CA GLN A 212 7.30 -9.74 -3.44
C GLN A 212 6.86 -10.98 -4.19
N MET A 213 6.92 -10.94 -5.52
CA MET A 213 6.57 -12.06 -6.39
C MET A 213 7.65 -12.31 -7.46
N ARG A 214 7.70 -13.55 -7.96
CA ARG A 214 8.50 -13.95 -9.11
C ARG A 214 7.61 -14.69 -10.11
N THR A 215 7.62 -14.24 -11.37
CA THR A 215 6.92 -14.90 -12.46
C THR A 215 7.73 -16.07 -13.02
N ASP A 216 7.07 -17.04 -13.67
CA ASP A 216 7.77 -18.18 -14.27
C ASP A 216 8.63 -17.77 -15.48
N ASP A 217 8.34 -16.63 -16.10
CA ASP A 217 9.10 -16.08 -17.22
C ASP A 217 10.18 -15.06 -16.81
N GLY A 218 10.49 -14.99 -15.51
CA GLY A 218 11.67 -14.34 -14.96
C GLY A 218 11.51 -12.87 -14.60
N LEU A 219 10.28 -12.36 -14.37
CA LEU A 219 10.08 -11.04 -13.80
C LEU A 219 9.98 -11.12 -12.27
N TYR A 220 10.46 -10.08 -11.61
CA TYR A 220 10.27 -9.82 -10.19
C TYR A 220 9.31 -8.65 -10.06
N ILE A 221 8.27 -8.80 -9.26
CA ILE A 221 7.20 -7.82 -9.06
C ILE A 221 7.07 -7.55 -7.57
N ASN A 222 6.99 -6.27 -7.19
CA ASN A 222 6.73 -5.87 -5.81
C ASN A 222 5.52 -4.95 -5.77
N LEU A 223 4.53 -5.29 -4.94
CA LEU A 223 3.36 -4.45 -4.66
C LEU A 223 3.52 -3.82 -3.28
N HIS A 224 3.43 -2.49 -3.22
CA HIS A 224 3.58 -1.73 -1.98
C HIS A 224 2.86 -0.38 -2.07
N GLU A 225 3.13 0.48 -1.10
CA GLU A 225 2.63 1.86 -1.02
C GLU A 225 3.75 2.83 -0.63
N ALA A 226 3.53 4.11 -0.87
CA ALA A 226 4.44 5.17 -0.48
C ALA A 226 3.68 6.43 -0.03
N ALA A 227 4.32 7.28 0.78
CA ALA A 227 3.73 8.49 1.34
C ALA A 227 2.41 8.21 2.10
N LEU A 228 2.46 7.24 3.01
CA LEU A 228 1.34 6.91 3.91
C LEU A 228 1.18 8.03 4.94
N VAL A 229 0.36 9.02 4.61
CA VAL A 229 0.08 10.20 5.43
C VAL A 229 -1.43 10.44 5.46
N ASP A 230 -2.00 10.57 6.65
CA ASP A 230 -3.43 10.81 6.90
C ASP A 230 -4.36 9.81 6.17
N TYR A 231 -3.96 8.56 6.12
CA TYR A 231 -4.69 7.48 5.45
C TYR A 231 -4.35 6.13 6.07
N SER A 232 -5.20 5.12 5.86
CA SER A 232 -4.97 3.77 6.36
C SER A 232 -3.90 3.00 5.59
N CYS A 233 -3.17 2.17 6.31
CA CYS A 233 -2.21 1.22 5.75
C CYS A 233 -2.89 0.21 4.82
N MET A 234 -2.25 -0.08 3.69
CA MET A 234 -2.74 -1.03 2.71
C MET A 234 -2.20 -2.45 2.97
N HIS A 235 -3.12 -3.39 3.10
CA HIS A 235 -2.91 -4.81 2.89
C HIS A 235 -3.48 -5.21 1.53
N LEU A 236 -3.31 -6.46 1.15
CA LEU A 236 -3.86 -7.02 -0.08
C LEU A 236 -4.69 -8.26 0.23
N ASN A 237 -5.89 -8.34 -0.37
CA ASN A 237 -6.72 -9.53 -0.31
C ASN A 237 -6.80 -10.18 -1.68
N LEU A 238 -6.52 -11.49 -1.76
CA LEU A 238 -6.44 -12.21 -3.02
C LEU A 238 -7.77 -12.93 -3.33
N ASP A 239 -8.36 -12.62 -4.49
CA ASP A 239 -9.28 -13.56 -5.15
C ASP A 239 -8.44 -14.67 -5.77
N ASP A 240 -8.30 -15.80 -5.04
CA ASP A 240 -7.45 -16.92 -5.42
C ASP A 240 -7.96 -17.73 -6.63
N LYS A 241 -9.15 -17.41 -7.14
CA LYS A 241 -9.72 -18.01 -8.35
C LYS A 241 -9.39 -17.20 -9.60
N LYS A 242 -9.37 -15.87 -9.45
CA LYS A 242 -9.08 -14.94 -10.55
C LYS A 242 -7.63 -14.47 -10.55
N LEU A 243 -6.89 -14.73 -9.46
CA LEU A 243 -5.55 -14.22 -9.20
C LEU A 243 -5.50 -12.68 -9.25
N VAL A 244 -6.48 -12.06 -8.58
CA VAL A 244 -6.61 -10.61 -8.47
C VAL A 244 -6.43 -10.22 -7.01
N PHE A 245 -5.40 -9.44 -6.72
CA PHE A 245 -5.31 -8.73 -5.46
C PHE A 245 -6.19 -7.48 -5.51
N GLU A 246 -6.83 -7.19 -4.39
CA GLU A 246 -7.51 -5.94 -4.13
C GLU A 246 -6.96 -5.34 -2.84
N SER A 247 -6.80 -4.02 -2.82
CA SER A 247 -6.40 -3.32 -1.60
C SER A 247 -7.39 -3.63 -0.46
N TRP A 248 -6.86 -3.78 0.73
CA TRP A 248 -7.62 -4.02 1.95
C TRP A 248 -7.04 -3.14 3.06
N LEU A 249 -7.74 -2.09 3.39
CA LEU A 249 -7.20 -1.09 4.30
C LEU A 249 -7.44 -1.46 5.77
N THR A 250 -6.54 -1.05 6.66
CA THR A 250 -6.73 -1.18 8.10
C THR A 250 -7.93 -0.33 8.54
N PRO A 251 -8.95 -0.90 9.20
CA PRO A 251 -10.10 -0.15 9.68
C PRO A 251 -9.81 0.58 11.00
N ASP A 252 -10.56 1.64 11.27
CA ASP A 252 -10.72 2.16 12.62
C ASP A 252 -11.77 1.33 13.42
N VAL A 253 -12.05 1.73 14.65
CA VAL A 253 -13.02 1.05 15.53
C VAL A 253 -14.46 1.05 14.99
N LEU A 254 -14.78 1.91 14.02
CA LEU A 254 -16.08 1.99 13.37
C LEU A 254 -16.10 1.25 12.03
N GLY A 255 -14.98 0.70 11.61
CA GLY A 255 -14.80 0.01 10.33
C GLY A 255 -14.49 0.94 9.16
N ASN A 256 -14.30 2.25 9.40
CA ASN A 256 -13.93 3.22 8.38
C ASN A 256 -12.43 3.19 8.11
N LYS A 257 -12.03 3.59 6.91
CA LYS A 257 -10.63 3.52 6.45
C LYS A 257 -9.94 4.88 6.42
N ALA A 258 -10.65 5.95 6.08
CA ALA A 258 -10.10 7.31 6.12
C ALA A 258 -11.20 8.37 6.20
N TYR A 259 -10.88 9.50 6.84
CA TYR A 259 -11.71 10.70 6.90
C TYR A 259 -11.03 11.79 6.08
N MET A 260 -11.60 12.12 4.94
CA MET A 260 -10.98 12.95 3.93
C MET A 260 -11.65 14.32 3.86
N GLN A 261 -10.84 15.36 3.65
CA GLN A 261 -11.31 16.73 3.37
C GLN A 261 -10.59 17.29 2.16
N ALA A 262 -11.32 17.57 1.10
CA ALA A 262 -10.76 18.17 -0.12
C ALA A 262 -10.28 19.63 0.09
N PRO A 263 -9.13 20.05 -0.46
CA PRO A 263 -8.29 19.25 -1.37
C PRO A 263 -7.43 18.25 -0.60
N CYS A 264 -7.40 17.01 -1.05
CA CYS A 264 -6.63 15.93 -0.43
C CYS A 264 -6.19 14.87 -1.45
N LYS A 265 -5.38 13.93 -1.00
CA LYS A 265 -4.82 12.86 -1.84
C LYS A 265 -4.67 11.59 -1.01
N THR A 266 -4.73 10.42 -1.64
CA THR A 266 -4.37 9.15 -1.01
C THR A 266 -2.84 8.94 -1.04
N PRO A 267 -2.29 7.98 -0.28
CA PRO A 267 -0.96 7.45 -0.53
C PRO A 267 -0.81 6.95 -1.98
N TRP A 268 0.43 6.76 -2.40
CA TRP A 268 0.72 6.12 -3.66
C TRP A 268 0.62 4.61 -3.53
N ARG A 269 -0.03 3.96 -4.49
CA ARG A 269 0.06 2.52 -4.71
C ARG A 269 1.18 2.27 -5.68
N THR A 270 2.05 1.29 -5.39
CA THR A 270 3.26 1.06 -6.19
C THR A 270 3.31 -0.34 -6.77
N VAL A 271 3.84 -0.43 -7.99
CA VAL A 271 4.18 -1.68 -8.67
C VAL A 271 5.61 -1.54 -9.17
N MET A 272 6.58 -2.12 -8.48
CA MET A 272 7.95 -2.23 -8.98
C MET A 272 8.08 -3.49 -9.83
N VAL A 273 8.85 -3.43 -10.90
CA VAL A 273 9.10 -4.60 -11.76
C VAL A 273 10.47 -4.53 -12.42
N SER A 274 11.16 -5.67 -12.45
CA SER A 274 12.41 -5.86 -13.18
C SER A 274 12.59 -7.33 -13.57
N ASP A 275 13.48 -7.60 -14.51
CA ASP A 275 14.00 -8.93 -14.81
C ASP A 275 15.27 -9.28 -13.97
N ASP A 276 15.63 -8.42 -13.02
CA ASP A 276 16.68 -8.65 -12.02
C ASP A 276 16.15 -8.31 -10.60
N ALA A 277 16.20 -9.28 -9.68
CA ALA A 277 15.77 -9.10 -8.30
C ALA A 277 16.51 -7.98 -7.56
N ARG A 278 17.76 -7.72 -7.94
CA ARG A 278 18.61 -6.68 -7.31
C ARG A 278 18.07 -5.28 -7.58
N ASP A 279 17.40 -5.06 -8.71
CA ASP A 279 16.83 -3.77 -9.07
C ASP A 279 15.66 -3.42 -8.16
N ILE A 280 14.85 -4.40 -7.74
CA ILE A 280 13.77 -4.19 -6.75
C ILE A 280 14.36 -3.71 -5.43
N LEU A 281 15.45 -4.35 -4.95
CA LEU A 281 16.12 -3.99 -3.71
C LEU A 281 16.81 -2.62 -3.81
N ALA A 282 17.36 -2.28 -4.98
CA ALA A 282 18.05 -1.02 -5.22
C ALA A 282 17.12 0.15 -5.54
N SER A 283 15.84 -0.11 -5.82
CA SER A 283 14.85 0.89 -6.23
C SER A 283 14.76 2.05 -5.24
N LYS A 284 14.60 3.26 -5.76
CA LYS A 284 14.36 4.49 -5.00
C LYS A 284 12.95 5.06 -5.25
N LEU A 285 12.08 4.27 -5.90
CA LEU A 285 10.72 4.66 -6.24
C LEU A 285 9.94 5.13 -5.02
N THR A 286 9.95 4.36 -3.94
CA THR A 286 9.26 4.73 -2.69
C THR A 286 9.75 6.07 -2.13
N LEU A 287 11.06 6.34 -2.16
CA LEU A 287 11.63 7.61 -1.70
C LEU A 287 11.23 8.77 -2.62
N ASN A 288 11.23 8.55 -3.94
CA ASN A 288 10.87 9.56 -4.94
C ASN A 288 9.38 9.93 -4.92
N LEU A 289 8.51 9.07 -4.41
CA LEU A 289 7.07 9.31 -4.30
C LEU A 289 6.68 10.04 -3.01
N ASN A 290 7.59 10.17 -2.05
CA ASN A 290 7.37 10.95 -0.85
C ASN A 290 7.61 12.45 -1.11
N ASP A 291 6.93 13.29 -0.34
CA ASP A 291 7.16 14.72 -0.39
C ASP A 291 8.58 15.05 0.16
N PRO A 292 9.20 16.15 -0.26
CA PRO A 292 10.49 16.59 0.28
C PRO A 292 10.43 16.78 1.80
N CYS A 293 11.60 16.69 2.46
CA CYS A 293 11.72 16.98 3.89
C CYS A 293 11.16 18.38 4.21
N ALA A 294 10.26 18.46 5.18
CA ALA A 294 9.63 19.72 5.59
C ALA A 294 10.52 20.59 6.49
N TYR A 295 11.62 20.04 7.03
CA TYR A 295 12.52 20.77 7.91
C TYR A 295 13.68 21.40 7.13
N GLU A 296 13.93 22.68 7.36
CA GLU A 296 15.07 23.40 6.78
C GLU A 296 16.39 22.97 7.40
N ASP A 297 16.43 22.80 8.74
CA ASP A 297 17.57 22.28 9.47
C ASP A 297 17.33 20.85 9.92
N VAL A 298 18.15 19.96 9.39
CA VAL A 298 18.15 18.52 9.70
C VAL A 298 19.46 18.05 10.37
N SER A 299 20.29 18.99 10.83
CA SER A 299 21.60 18.71 11.45
C SER A 299 21.50 17.89 12.73
N TRP A 300 20.35 17.90 13.39
CA TRP A 300 20.05 17.11 14.60
C TRP A 300 19.76 15.64 14.32
N ILE A 301 19.41 15.27 13.08
CA ILE A 301 19.16 13.89 12.69
C ILE A 301 20.50 13.19 12.48
N LYS A 302 20.83 12.24 13.36
CA LYS A 302 22.05 11.46 13.30
C LYS A 302 21.75 9.99 13.45
N PRO A 303 22.25 9.11 12.56
CA PRO A 303 22.25 7.68 12.80
C PRO A 303 23.01 7.35 14.07
N VAL A 304 22.45 6.49 14.90
CA VAL A 304 23.04 6.11 16.18
C VAL A 304 23.14 4.58 16.34
N LYS A 305 24.05 4.12 17.18
CA LYS A 305 24.09 2.74 17.64
C LYS A 305 23.49 2.69 19.03
N TYR A 306 22.59 1.75 19.26
CA TYR A 306 21.96 1.58 20.57
C TYR A 306 21.94 0.13 21.01
N VAL A 307 21.77 -0.09 22.31
CA VAL A 307 21.58 -1.40 22.94
C VAL A 307 20.12 -1.52 23.36
N GLY A 308 19.46 -2.61 22.95
CA GLY A 308 18.09 -2.92 23.35
C GLY A 308 18.05 -3.80 24.60
N VAL A 309 17.35 -3.38 25.65
CA VAL A 309 17.30 -4.09 26.93
C VAL A 309 16.45 -5.36 26.91
N TRP A 310 15.55 -5.52 25.95
CA TRP A 310 14.68 -6.70 25.82
C TRP A 310 15.39 -7.96 25.29
N TRP A 311 16.67 -7.88 24.94
CA TRP A 311 17.45 -9.01 24.48
C TRP A 311 17.43 -10.21 25.44
N GLU A 312 17.36 -9.97 26.75
CA GLU A 312 17.26 -11.03 27.75
C GLU A 312 15.93 -11.81 27.67
N MET A 313 14.84 -11.22 27.16
CA MET A 313 13.58 -11.90 26.91
C MET A 313 13.69 -12.82 25.70
N ILE A 314 14.31 -12.36 24.63
CA ILE A 314 14.57 -13.17 23.42
C ILE A 314 15.41 -14.40 23.76
N THR A 315 16.40 -14.28 24.65
CA THR A 315 17.24 -15.41 25.09
C THR A 315 16.59 -16.26 26.19
N GLY A 316 15.37 -15.94 26.63
CA GLY A 316 14.64 -16.68 27.66
C GLY A 316 15.17 -16.52 29.08
N GLN A 317 16.11 -15.61 29.32
CA GLN A 317 16.69 -15.39 30.67
C GLN A 317 15.79 -14.52 31.54
N LYS A 318 14.99 -13.69 30.95
CA LYS A 318 14.03 -12.80 31.61
C LYS A 318 12.68 -12.84 30.90
N SER A 319 11.65 -12.30 31.55
CA SER A 319 10.31 -12.12 30.97
C SER A 319 9.91 -10.64 31.00
N TRP A 320 9.00 -10.25 30.10
CA TRP A 320 8.30 -8.98 30.16
C TRP A 320 7.33 -8.95 31.35
N SER A 321 6.64 -10.08 31.60
CA SER A 321 5.63 -10.17 32.65
C SER A 321 6.24 -10.00 34.03
N TYR A 322 5.65 -9.12 34.83
CA TYR A 322 5.98 -8.95 36.25
C TYR A 322 5.51 -10.13 37.09
N THR A 323 4.37 -10.73 36.71
CA THR A 323 3.69 -11.79 37.43
C THR A 323 3.30 -12.92 36.49
N ASP A 324 3.12 -14.14 37.00
CA ASP A 324 2.56 -15.28 36.29
C ASP A 324 1.02 -15.39 36.50
N GLU A 325 0.43 -14.48 37.30
CA GLU A 325 -0.99 -14.51 37.67
C GLU A 325 -1.87 -13.78 36.64
N LEU A 326 -1.28 -12.88 35.83
CA LEU A 326 -1.96 -12.07 34.80
C LEU A 326 -1.18 -12.11 33.51
N ILE A 327 -1.90 -12.19 32.39
CA ILE A 327 -1.30 -12.11 31.04
C ILE A 327 -0.90 -10.66 30.77
N ALA A 328 -1.72 -9.70 31.18
CA ALA A 328 -1.45 -8.28 31.03
C ALA A 328 -1.78 -7.52 32.33
N MET A 329 -1.02 -6.45 32.59
CA MET A 329 -1.21 -5.55 33.71
C MET A 329 -1.88 -4.25 33.23
N ARG A 330 -3.12 -3.99 33.66
CA ARG A 330 -3.86 -2.80 33.26
C ARG A 330 -3.97 -1.81 34.40
N PHE A 331 -3.49 -0.59 34.20
CA PHE A 331 -3.56 0.49 35.17
C PHE A 331 -5.01 0.85 35.52
N GLY A 332 -5.32 0.91 36.82
CA GLY A 332 -6.69 1.19 37.30
C GLY A 332 -7.64 -0.02 37.32
N GLU A 333 -7.29 -1.15 36.67
CA GLU A 333 -8.10 -2.37 36.67
C GLU A 333 -7.53 -3.43 37.62
N ASN A 334 -6.23 -3.48 37.81
CA ASN A 334 -5.56 -4.47 38.64
C ASN A 334 -5.15 -3.90 39.99
N ASP A 335 -5.34 -4.69 41.07
CA ASP A 335 -4.85 -4.36 42.39
C ASP A 335 -3.39 -4.78 42.56
N TYR A 336 -2.48 -3.90 42.24
CA TYR A 336 -1.04 -4.14 42.26
C TYR A 336 -0.50 -4.55 43.65
N THR A 337 -1.25 -4.28 44.73
CA THR A 337 -0.85 -4.70 46.08
C THR A 337 -0.99 -6.19 46.32
N LYS A 338 -1.80 -6.86 45.49
CA LYS A 338 -2.10 -8.31 45.59
C LYS A 338 -1.27 -9.15 44.62
N ILE A 339 -0.64 -8.50 43.64
CA ILE A 339 0.13 -9.19 42.59
C ILE A 339 1.50 -9.58 43.13
N LYS A 340 1.90 -10.83 42.92
CA LYS A 340 3.23 -11.33 43.31
C LYS A 340 4.19 -11.33 42.13
N PRO A 341 5.41 -10.77 42.31
CA PRO A 341 6.42 -10.82 41.27
C PRO A 341 6.88 -12.27 41.03
N ASN A 342 7.05 -12.62 39.74
CA ASN A 342 7.55 -13.96 39.36
C ASN A 342 9.06 -14.13 39.53
N GLY A 343 9.80 -13.06 39.88
CA GLY A 343 11.24 -13.05 40.01
C GLY A 343 12.05 -13.13 38.71
N ARG A 344 11.35 -13.20 37.56
CA ARG A 344 11.98 -13.29 36.23
C ARG A 344 11.88 -11.99 35.45
N HIS A 345 11.09 -11.05 35.93
CA HIS A 345 10.90 -9.76 35.27
C HIS A 345 12.21 -9.00 35.10
N GLY A 346 12.49 -8.53 33.87
CA GLY A 346 13.75 -7.89 33.51
C GLY A 346 13.77 -6.38 33.74
N ALA A 347 12.62 -5.71 33.91
CA ALA A 347 12.53 -4.26 34.05
C ALA A 347 12.91 -3.78 35.47
N THR A 348 14.18 -3.89 35.80
CA THR A 348 14.71 -3.42 37.10
C THR A 348 15.78 -2.34 36.92
N ASN A 349 15.85 -1.41 37.86
CA ASN A 349 16.88 -0.37 37.87
C ASN A 349 18.31 -0.92 37.76
N GLU A 350 18.57 -2.04 38.42
CA GLU A 350 19.87 -2.68 38.36
C GLU A 350 20.22 -3.11 36.95
N ARG A 351 19.30 -3.76 36.25
CA ARG A 351 19.52 -4.23 34.88
C ARG A 351 19.67 -3.10 33.90
N VAL A 352 18.78 -2.12 33.93
CA VAL A 352 18.87 -0.96 33.03
C VAL A 352 20.19 -0.23 33.22
N ARG A 353 20.66 -0.06 34.44
CA ARG A 353 22.00 0.52 34.71
C ARG A 353 23.12 -0.29 34.07
N ARG A 354 23.07 -1.63 34.13
CA ARG A 354 24.08 -2.50 33.49
C ARG A 354 24.10 -2.31 31.98
N TYR A 355 22.93 -2.14 31.32
CA TYR A 355 22.87 -1.83 29.89
C TYR A 355 23.44 -0.44 29.59
N ILE A 356 23.16 0.56 30.43
CA ILE A 356 23.72 1.91 30.28
C ILE A 356 25.25 1.87 30.43
N ASP A 357 25.77 1.19 31.47
CA ASP A 357 27.19 1.03 31.69
C ASP A 357 27.88 0.32 30.52
N PHE A 358 27.27 -0.78 30.03
CA PHE A 358 27.76 -1.49 28.86
C PHE A 358 27.76 -0.59 27.60
N ALA A 359 26.70 0.15 27.36
CA ALA A 359 26.62 1.06 26.22
C ALA A 359 27.73 2.13 26.28
N ALA A 360 27.94 2.72 27.45
CA ALA A 360 28.98 3.73 27.66
C ALA A 360 30.41 3.14 27.49
N GLU A 361 30.68 1.94 28.03
CA GLU A 361 31.97 1.27 27.93
C GLU A 361 32.32 0.89 26.48
N HIS A 362 31.32 0.48 25.69
CA HIS A 362 31.50 -0.05 24.33
C HIS A 362 31.20 0.96 23.22
N GLY A 363 30.97 2.22 23.55
CA GLY A 363 30.79 3.31 22.55
C GLY A 363 29.46 3.25 21.79
N PHE A 364 28.40 2.80 22.45
CA PHE A 364 27.02 2.97 21.95
C PHE A 364 26.51 4.35 22.35
N ASP A 365 25.69 4.93 21.49
CA ASP A 365 25.17 6.29 21.67
C ASP A 365 23.96 6.31 22.61
N GLN A 366 23.16 5.24 22.62
CA GLN A 366 21.86 5.18 23.30
C GLN A 366 21.56 3.79 23.87
N VAL A 367 20.59 3.74 24.79
CA VAL A 367 19.96 2.52 25.28
C VAL A 367 18.46 2.63 25.04
N LEU A 368 17.90 1.65 24.34
CA LEU A 368 16.46 1.52 24.11
C LEU A 368 15.87 0.65 25.22
N VAL A 369 14.93 1.22 25.98
CA VAL A 369 14.12 0.49 26.97
C VAL A 369 12.70 0.42 26.47
N GLU A 370 12.26 -0.77 26.07
CA GLU A 370 10.90 -1.01 25.61
C GLU A 370 10.40 -2.39 26.04
N GLY A 371 9.11 -2.67 25.82
CA GLY A 371 8.48 -3.95 26.16
C GLY A 371 8.22 -4.14 27.66
N TRP A 372 8.56 -3.16 28.49
CA TRP A 372 8.35 -3.21 29.94
C TRP A 372 7.37 -2.13 30.44
N ASN A 373 6.72 -1.45 29.52
CA ASN A 373 5.72 -0.44 29.82
C ASN A 373 4.41 -1.11 30.22
N GLU A 374 3.67 -0.47 31.13
CA GLU A 374 2.31 -0.89 31.41
C GLU A 374 1.43 -0.77 30.15
N GLY A 375 0.60 -1.77 29.91
CA GLY A 375 -0.24 -1.84 28.72
C GLY A 375 0.43 -2.40 27.45
N TRP A 376 1.69 -2.74 27.50
CA TRP A 376 2.41 -3.34 26.36
C TRP A 376 1.81 -4.69 25.93
N GLU A 377 1.35 -5.48 26.87
CA GLU A 377 0.81 -6.83 26.67
C GLU A 377 -0.74 -6.83 26.62
N SER A 378 -1.41 -5.69 26.47
CA SER A 378 -2.87 -5.57 26.55
C SER A 378 -3.57 -5.82 25.20
#